data_ad4b7df59ba19a904ba73096dc9a02de
#
_entry.id   ad4b7df59ba19a904ba73096dc9a02de
#
_cell.length_a   1.000
_cell.length_b   1.000
_cell.length_c   1.000
_cell.angle_alpha   90.00
_cell.angle_beta   90.00
_cell.angle_gamma   90.00
#
_symmetry.space_group_name_H-M   'P 1'
#
loop_
_entity.id
_entity.type
_entity.pdbx_description
1 polymer ?
#
loop_
_entity_poly.entity_id
_entity_poly.type
_entity_poly.pdbx_seq_one_letter_code
_entity_poly.pdbx_strand_id
1 'polypeptide(L)'
;MNEMTTRREAPRYYPWLVAVMGMLALFLSNGMTATGITIFDPPLLDEFGWSRGDLKFTDTIKFTITALMAPFVGILIDKLNPRYLLMAGCVYLTLGYAGYSMLINGAPPLIIQVIAIVTMIGLGGILVVALGALAPGLGRNISIAIAVVLGALGLYVFYTSWSDDALKQIYVIHLMFSLALSAAGSMSVIYLVSSWFVKHRGLAIGIALVGTSMGSAVLPSLNPYLIESYGWRQAFLYNSLMPVVLFVIVLLFLKGTPAQAGYAAVGQSEAAGDLKQHGLTFKEAIRTRTFWAIGISGFLAYYAIFSFVQHFVLHLNKGFGMPLKEAGPLLGLFSVVAMVAKLANGWLADYIDRHKVFMGCLVIMLAGLIGLATMKREWVVISAVVIGLGWGGLFTLYNMLAVNNFGLREIGRINGAISLMESVGVGLGSWVTGVLFDIYGSYQIAFIMLACCLFVSLVVGTQIKSEVDERSLAAPS
;
A
#
# COMPACT_ATOMS: atom_id res chain seq x y z
N MET A 1 23.00 33.91 -21.17
CA MET A 1 21.84 34.82 -20.88
C MET A 1 20.62 33.92 -20.73
N ASN A 2 20.21 33.70 -19.48
CA ASN A 2 19.28 32.66 -19.06
C ASN A 2 17.89 32.89 -19.61
N GLU A 3 17.36 31.99 -20.40
CA GLU A 3 15.93 31.79 -20.59
C GLU A 3 15.27 31.25 -19.31
N MET A 4 15.21 32.03 -18.27
CA MET A 4 14.16 31.88 -17.28
C MET A 4 12.87 32.37 -17.96
N THR A 5 12.28 31.53 -18.79
CA THR A 5 10.89 31.73 -19.20
C THR A 5 10.08 31.86 -17.91
N THR A 6 9.48 33.01 -17.69
CA THR A 6 8.55 33.29 -16.59
C THR A 6 7.38 32.33 -16.75
N ARG A 7 7.45 31.17 -16.06
CA ARG A 7 6.36 30.20 -16.06
C ARG A 7 5.14 30.88 -15.46
N ARG A 8 4.00 30.75 -16.13
CA ARG A 8 2.73 31.32 -15.66
C ARG A 8 2.35 30.66 -14.32
N GLU A 9 1.76 31.43 -13.41
CA GLU A 9 1.14 30.85 -12.22
C GLU A 9 -0.07 29.99 -12.65
N ALA A 10 -0.18 28.82 -12.06
CA ALA A 10 -1.37 27.99 -12.27
C ALA A 10 -2.60 28.65 -11.65
N PRO A 11 -3.81 28.45 -12.19
CA PRO A 11 -5.04 28.86 -11.50
C PRO A 11 -5.02 28.32 -10.07
N ARG A 12 -5.34 29.15 -9.08
CA ARG A 12 -5.20 28.82 -7.63
C ARG A 12 -5.86 27.51 -7.21
N TYR A 13 -6.94 27.11 -7.86
CA TYR A 13 -7.66 25.86 -7.59
C TYR A 13 -6.98 24.63 -8.19
N TYR A 14 -6.20 24.77 -9.26
CA TYR A 14 -5.71 23.62 -10.02
C TYR A 14 -4.74 22.71 -9.26
N PRO A 15 -3.75 23.20 -8.50
CA PRO A 15 -2.92 22.34 -7.66
C PRO A 15 -3.72 21.54 -6.63
N TRP A 16 -4.76 22.15 -6.03
CA TRP A 16 -5.66 21.46 -5.10
C TRP A 16 -6.51 20.39 -5.80
N LEU A 17 -6.93 20.65 -7.04
CA LEU A 17 -7.60 19.64 -7.87
C LEU A 17 -6.69 18.43 -8.11
N VAL A 18 -5.38 18.66 -8.34
CA VAL A 18 -4.38 17.57 -8.45
C VAL A 18 -4.29 16.77 -7.14
N ALA A 19 -4.30 17.43 -5.99
CA ALA A 19 -4.31 16.74 -4.69
C ALA A 19 -5.59 15.89 -4.50
N VAL A 20 -6.75 16.39 -4.90
CA VAL A 20 -8.02 15.63 -4.87
C VAL A 20 -8.00 14.45 -5.85
N MET A 21 -7.46 14.61 -7.06
CA MET A 21 -7.28 13.48 -7.99
C MET A 21 -6.33 12.42 -7.42
N GLY A 22 -5.26 12.85 -6.73
CA GLY A 22 -4.39 11.96 -5.96
C GLY A 22 -5.13 11.23 -4.83
N MET A 23 -6.01 11.92 -4.11
CA MET A 23 -6.87 11.34 -3.08
C MET A 23 -7.79 10.25 -3.67
N LEU A 24 -8.43 10.52 -4.80
CA LEU A 24 -9.28 9.54 -5.49
C LEU A 24 -8.47 8.34 -6.02
N ALA A 25 -7.25 8.57 -6.51
CA ALA A 25 -6.38 7.48 -6.92
C ALA A 25 -6.01 6.56 -5.74
N LEU A 26 -5.70 7.12 -4.58
CA LEU A 26 -5.42 6.35 -3.36
C LEU A 26 -6.67 5.71 -2.76
N PHE A 27 -7.83 6.37 -2.86
CA PHE A 27 -9.12 5.78 -2.51
C PHE A 27 -9.35 4.48 -3.27
N LEU A 28 -9.14 4.48 -4.58
CA LEU A 28 -9.34 3.29 -5.41
C LEU A 28 -8.20 2.28 -5.23
N SER A 29 -6.94 2.68 -5.39
CA SER A 29 -5.83 1.73 -5.40
C SER A 29 -5.70 0.98 -4.07
N ASN A 30 -5.74 1.67 -2.93
CA ASN A 30 -5.66 1.04 -1.61
C ASN A 30 -7.00 0.48 -1.14
N GLY A 31 -8.09 1.23 -1.31
CA GLY A 31 -9.41 0.79 -0.88
C GLY A 31 -9.88 -0.48 -1.57
N MET A 32 -9.70 -0.56 -2.89
CA MET A 32 -10.07 -1.75 -3.66
C MET A 32 -9.14 -2.93 -3.35
N THR A 33 -7.83 -2.74 -3.37
CA THR A 33 -6.90 -3.87 -3.35
C THR A 33 -6.49 -4.34 -1.95
N ALA A 34 -6.68 -3.53 -0.90
CA ALA A 34 -6.31 -3.90 0.46
C ALA A 34 -7.50 -4.29 1.34
N THR A 35 -8.57 -3.49 1.38
CA THR A 35 -9.67 -3.70 2.33
C THR A 35 -10.99 -4.06 1.65
N GLY A 36 -11.34 -3.39 0.56
CA GLY A 36 -12.59 -3.64 -0.17
C GLY A 36 -12.70 -5.05 -0.75
N ILE A 37 -11.56 -5.63 -1.13
CA ILE A 37 -11.50 -6.99 -1.69
C ILE A 37 -11.79 -8.06 -0.65
N THR A 38 -11.46 -7.83 0.63
CA THR A 38 -11.66 -8.84 1.70
C THR A 38 -13.12 -9.21 1.94
N ILE A 39 -14.05 -8.36 1.52
CA ILE A 39 -15.49 -8.62 1.62
C ILE A 39 -15.93 -9.75 0.68
N PHE A 40 -15.16 -9.97 -0.39
CA PHE A 40 -15.44 -11.03 -1.38
C PHE A 40 -14.85 -12.38 -0.99
N ASP A 41 -13.99 -12.45 0.04
CA ASP A 41 -13.37 -13.70 0.47
C ASP A 41 -14.39 -14.78 0.86
N PRO A 42 -15.43 -14.50 1.69
CA PRO A 42 -16.41 -15.51 2.05
C PRO A 42 -17.13 -16.16 0.86
N PRO A 43 -17.73 -15.41 -0.09
CA PRO A 43 -18.37 -16.00 -1.25
C PRO A 43 -17.40 -16.72 -2.21
N LEU A 44 -16.14 -16.29 -2.32
CA LEU A 44 -15.14 -16.98 -3.10
C LEU A 44 -14.77 -18.34 -2.49
N LEU A 45 -14.55 -18.40 -1.16
CA LEU A 45 -14.29 -19.64 -0.45
C LEU A 45 -15.47 -20.61 -0.54
N ASP A 46 -16.73 -20.10 -0.49
CA ASP A 46 -17.91 -20.93 -0.61
C ASP A 46 -18.07 -21.55 -2.01
N GLU A 47 -17.76 -20.79 -3.04
CA GLU A 47 -17.93 -21.27 -4.42
C GLU A 47 -16.80 -22.18 -4.89
N PHE A 48 -15.56 -21.83 -4.57
CA PHE A 48 -14.39 -22.53 -5.10
C PHE A 48 -13.79 -23.56 -4.15
N GLY A 49 -14.16 -23.55 -2.86
CA GLY A 49 -13.67 -24.48 -1.86
C GLY A 49 -12.16 -24.34 -1.53
N TRP A 50 -11.57 -23.18 -1.82
CA TRP A 50 -10.14 -22.94 -1.54
C TRP A 50 -9.85 -22.91 -0.04
N SER A 51 -8.59 -23.23 0.33
CA SER A 51 -8.11 -22.94 1.67
C SER A 51 -7.93 -21.44 1.88
N ARG A 52 -7.96 -20.98 3.14
CA ARG A 52 -7.72 -19.56 3.45
C ARG A 52 -6.27 -19.18 3.18
N GLY A 53 -5.34 -20.10 3.42
CA GLY A 53 -3.92 -19.91 3.09
C GLY A 53 -3.72 -19.69 1.59
N ASP A 54 -4.31 -20.54 0.74
CA ASP A 54 -4.21 -20.41 -0.72
C ASP A 54 -4.80 -19.07 -1.21
N LEU A 55 -6.00 -18.70 -0.72
CA LEU A 55 -6.60 -17.41 -1.07
C LEU A 55 -5.73 -16.25 -0.63
N LYS A 56 -5.21 -16.25 0.60
CA LYS A 56 -4.40 -15.15 1.16
C LYS A 56 -2.95 -15.11 0.68
N PHE A 57 -2.47 -16.15 0.02
CA PHE A 57 -1.20 -16.11 -0.71
C PHE A 57 -1.21 -15.05 -1.83
N THR A 58 -2.39 -14.70 -2.35
CA THR A 58 -2.58 -13.57 -3.28
C THR A 58 -2.06 -12.26 -2.71
N ASP A 59 -2.25 -12.00 -1.41
CA ASP A 59 -1.76 -10.80 -0.75
C ASP A 59 -0.24 -10.80 -0.64
N THR A 60 0.37 -11.97 -0.37
CA THR A 60 1.83 -12.14 -0.38
C THR A 60 2.40 -11.77 -1.74
N ILE A 61 1.83 -12.29 -2.83
CA ILE A 61 2.21 -11.95 -4.20
C ILE A 61 2.12 -10.43 -4.40
N LYS A 62 0.95 -9.86 -4.13
CA LYS A 62 0.65 -8.45 -4.37
C LYS A 62 1.62 -7.51 -3.65
N PHE A 63 1.73 -7.64 -2.32
CA PHE A 63 2.50 -6.70 -1.52
C PHE A 63 4.02 -6.90 -1.67
N THR A 64 4.49 -8.15 -1.77
CA THR A 64 5.92 -8.44 -1.97
C THR A 64 6.39 -7.94 -3.33
N ILE A 65 5.65 -8.20 -4.39
CA ILE A 65 6.01 -7.72 -5.73
C ILE A 65 5.95 -6.18 -5.78
N THR A 66 4.92 -5.54 -5.21
CA THR A 66 4.83 -4.07 -5.12
C THR A 66 6.08 -3.49 -4.44
N ALA A 67 6.52 -4.09 -3.33
CA ALA A 67 7.70 -3.64 -2.60
C ALA A 67 9.00 -3.80 -3.40
N LEU A 68 9.18 -4.95 -4.05
CA LEU A 68 10.35 -5.19 -4.90
C LEU A 68 10.41 -4.25 -6.11
N MET A 69 9.25 -3.81 -6.60
CA MET A 69 9.15 -2.88 -7.73
C MET A 69 9.38 -1.42 -7.32
N ALA A 70 9.20 -1.05 -6.05
CA ALA A 70 9.21 0.34 -5.60
C ALA A 70 10.47 1.14 -6.02
N PRO A 71 11.72 0.63 -5.91
CA PRO A 71 12.90 1.37 -6.36
C PRO A 71 12.90 1.68 -7.85
N PHE A 72 12.37 0.77 -8.67
CA PHE A 72 12.34 0.90 -10.13
C PHE A 72 11.19 1.80 -10.59
N VAL A 73 10.09 1.79 -9.86
CA VAL A 73 8.98 2.73 -10.06
C VAL A 73 9.43 4.17 -9.79
N GLY A 74 10.29 4.40 -8.78
CA GLY A 74 10.92 5.71 -8.56
C GLY A 74 11.65 6.22 -9.80
N ILE A 75 12.48 5.37 -10.44
CA ILE A 75 13.19 5.71 -11.69
C ILE A 75 12.19 5.98 -12.84
N LEU A 76 11.08 5.24 -12.86
CA LEU A 76 10.06 5.39 -13.88
C LEU A 76 9.28 6.71 -13.72
N ILE A 77 8.98 7.10 -12.48
CA ILE A 77 8.33 8.38 -12.14
C ILE A 77 9.17 9.57 -12.62
N ASP A 78 10.50 9.49 -12.48
CA ASP A 78 11.41 10.56 -12.92
C ASP A 78 11.44 10.70 -14.45
N LYS A 79 11.21 9.62 -15.19
CA LYS A 79 11.28 9.57 -16.66
C LYS A 79 9.95 9.75 -17.36
N LEU A 80 8.85 9.32 -16.74
CA LEU A 80 7.52 9.38 -17.32
C LEU A 80 6.69 10.49 -16.69
N ASN A 81 5.68 10.94 -17.41
CA ASN A 81 4.67 11.82 -16.85
C ASN A 81 3.81 11.05 -15.84
N PRO A 82 3.70 11.49 -14.55
CA PRO A 82 2.87 10.84 -13.54
C PRO A 82 1.42 10.62 -13.94
N ARG A 83 0.90 11.42 -14.86
CA ARG A 83 -0.43 11.25 -15.47
C ARG A 83 -0.58 9.86 -16.09
N TYR A 84 0.40 9.41 -16.87
CA TYR A 84 0.32 8.11 -17.55
C TYR A 84 0.43 6.95 -16.55
N LEU A 85 1.19 7.12 -15.46
CA LEU A 85 1.27 6.11 -14.39
C LEU A 85 -0.09 5.95 -13.71
N LEU A 86 -0.74 7.06 -13.32
CA LEU A 86 -2.09 7.02 -12.74
C LEU A 86 -3.11 6.37 -13.68
N MET A 87 -3.06 6.72 -14.97
CA MET A 87 -3.94 6.11 -15.98
C MET A 87 -3.69 4.61 -16.12
N ALA A 88 -2.42 4.17 -16.16
CA ALA A 88 -2.07 2.75 -16.19
C ALA A 88 -2.59 2.02 -14.95
N GLY A 89 -2.44 2.61 -13.76
CA GLY A 89 -3.00 2.07 -12.52
C GLY A 89 -4.52 1.88 -12.58
N CYS A 90 -5.24 2.85 -13.14
CA CYS A 90 -6.69 2.72 -13.35
C CYS A 90 -7.03 1.56 -14.31
N VAL A 91 -6.27 1.39 -15.40
CA VAL A 91 -6.46 0.27 -16.34
C VAL A 91 -6.23 -1.06 -15.64
N TYR A 92 -5.15 -1.19 -14.87
CA TYR A 92 -4.84 -2.42 -14.12
C TYR A 92 -5.93 -2.75 -13.10
N LEU A 93 -6.45 -1.77 -12.36
CA LEU A 93 -7.56 -1.98 -11.43
C LEU A 93 -8.83 -2.42 -12.15
N THR A 94 -9.19 -1.75 -13.25
CA THR A 94 -10.36 -2.08 -14.05
C THR A 94 -10.31 -3.51 -14.54
N LEU A 95 -9.21 -3.89 -15.20
CA LEU A 95 -9.03 -5.23 -15.75
C LEU A 95 -9.03 -6.29 -14.64
N GLY A 96 -8.32 -6.04 -13.53
CA GLY A 96 -8.27 -6.98 -12.42
C GLY A 96 -9.64 -7.26 -11.80
N TYR A 97 -10.44 -6.21 -11.53
CA TYR A 97 -11.79 -6.36 -11.01
C TYR A 97 -12.76 -6.98 -12.02
N ALA A 98 -12.68 -6.62 -13.30
CA ALA A 98 -13.42 -7.27 -14.35
C ALA A 98 -13.01 -8.74 -14.52
N GLY A 99 -11.72 -9.07 -14.35
CA GLY A 99 -11.23 -10.44 -14.33
C GLY A 99 -11.84 -11.29 -13.21
N TYR A 100 -11.90 -10.75 -11.99
CA TYR A 100 -12.57 -11.42 -10.88
C TYR A 100 -14.03 -11.76 -11.19
N SER A 101 -14.77 -10.87 -11.86
CA SER A 101 -16.18 -11.13 -12.20
C SER A 101 -16.38 -12.34 -13.13
N MET A 102 -15.33 -12.74 -13.85
CA MET A 102 -15.36 -13.82 -14.85
C MET A 102 -14.53 -15.06 -14.43
N LEU A 103 -14.16 -15.18 -13.16
CA LEU A 103 -13.44 -16.35 -12.67
C LEU A 103 -14.20 -17.64 -12.89
N ILE A 104 -13.52 -18.65 -13.42
CA ILE A 104 -14.07 -19.98 -13.70
C ILE A 104 -12.97 -21.05 -13.60
N ASN A 105 -13.33 -22.25 -13.14
CA ASN A 105 -12.51 -23.43 -13.34
C ASN A 105 -12.71 -23.95 -14.77
N GLY A 106 -11.63 -24.14 -15.50
CA GLY A 106 -11.64 -24.53 -16.92
C GLY A 106 -11.02 -23.45 -17.81
N ALA A 107 -11.28 -23.54 -19.12
CA ALA A 107 -10.66 -22.65 -20.10
C ALA A 107 -10.85 -21.15 -19.74
N PRO A 108 -9.76 -20.36 -19.64
CA PRO A 108 -9.83 -19.00 -19.15
C PRO A 108 -10.60 -18.10 -20.11
N PRO A 109 -11.54 -17.28 -19.63
CA PRO A 109 -12.20 -16.27 -20.44
C PRO A 109 -11.18 -15.31 -21.09
N LEU A 110 -11.56 -14.71 -22.22
CA LEU A 110 -10.69 -13.78 -22.97
C LEU A 110 -10.07 -12.69 -22.07
N ILE A 111 -10.85 -12.17 -21.11
CA ILE A 111 -10.35 -11.14 -20.19
C ILE A 111 -9.19 -11.63 -19.34
N ILE A 112 -9.21 -12.87 -18.85
CA ILE A 112 -8.11 -13.45 -18.05
C ILE A 112 -6.85 -13.61 -18.91
N GLN A 113 -7.01 -13.98 -20.19
CA GLN A 113 -5.89 -14.04 -21.14
C GLN A 113 -5.30 -12.65 -21.38
N VAL A 114 -6.14 -11.62 -21.57
CA VAL A 114 -5.70 -10.21 -21.70
C VAL A 114 -4.98 -9.76 -20.43
N ILE A 115 -5.49 -10.10 -19.24
CA ILE A 115 -4.86 -9.78 -17.97
C ILE A 115 -3.45 -10.39 -17.90
N ALA A 116 -3.29 -11.67 -18.26
CA ALA A 116 -1.99 -12.32 -18.24
C ALA A 116 -0.99 -11.61 -19.18
N ILE A 117 -1.40 -11.29 -20.41
CA ILE A 117 -0.57 -10.60 -21.39
C ILE A 117 -0.18 -9.20 -20.89
N VAL A 118 -1.14 -8.39 -20.43
CA VAL A 118 -0.91 -7.02 -19.95
C VAL A 118 -0.02 -7.02 -18.70
N THR A 119 -0.19 -8.00 -17.80
CA THR A 119 0.64 -8.17 -16.62
C THR A 119 2.09 -8.46 -17.01
N MET A 120 2.32 -9.40 -17.93
CA MET A 120 3.68 -9.74 -18.38
C MET A 120 4.37 -8.59 -19.10
N ILE A 121 3.62 -7.80 -19.90
CA ILE A 121 4.16 -6.57 -20.54
C ILE A 121 4.56 -5.55 -19.47
N GLY A 122 3.71 -5.32 -18.46
CA GLY A 122 3.98 -4.37 -17.37
C GLY A 122 5.21 -4.78 -16.54
N LEU A 123 5.30 -6.04 -16.12
CA LEU A 123 6.44 -6.60 -15.40
C LEU A 123 7.71 -6.55 -16.25
N GLY A 124 7.60 -6.87 -17.55
CA GLY A 124 8.71 -6.76 -18.52
C GLY A 124 9.23 -5.34 -18.65
N GLY A 125 8.35 -4.35 -18.71
CA GLY A 125 8.73 -2.93 -18.74
C GLY A 125 9.52 -2.50 -17.51
N ILE A 126 9.10 -2.91 -16.31
CA ILE A 126 9.83 -2.63 -15.07
C ILE A 126 11.15 -3.39 -15.02
N LEU A 127 11.19 -4.64 -15.50
CA LEU A 127 12.42 -5.41 -15.60
C LEU A 127 13.48 -4.72 -16.50
N VAL A 128 13.06 -4.15 -17.63
CA VAL A 128 13.99 -3.36 -18.49
C VAL A 128 14.58 -2.18 -17.73
N VAL A 129 13.75 -1.47 -16.95
CA VAL A 129 14.23 -0.35 -16.11
C VAL A 129 15.18 -0.85 -15.03
N ALA A 130 14.84 -1.97 -14.38
CA ALA A 130 15.66 -2.59 -13.33
C ALA A 130 17.04 -3.03 -13.87
N LEU A 131 17.08 -3.73 -15.01
CA LEU A 131 18.31 -4.16 -15.64
C LEU A 131 19.17 -2.97 -16.09
N GLY A 132 18.55 -1.91 -16.63
CA GLY A 132 19.25 -0.69 -16.98
C GLY A 132 19.89 0.03 -15.78
N ALA A 133 19.30 -0.09 -14.60
CA ALA A 133 19.80 0.51 -13.36
C ALA A 133 20.87 -0.35 -12.66
N LEU A 134 20.67 -1.67 -12.62
CA LEU A 134 21.53 -2.61 -11.90
C LEU A 134 22.72 -3.11 -12.74
N ALA A 135 22.56 -3.18 -14.05
CA ALA A 135 23.55 -3.66 -15.00
C ALA A 135 23.71 -2.69 -16.19
N PRO A 136 24.20 -1.47 -15.98
CA PRO A 136 24.26 -0.45 -17.03
C PRO A 136 25.12 -0.86 -18.25
N GLY A 137 26.03 -1.80 -18.08
CA GLY A 137 26.84 -2.38 -19.18
C GLY A 137 26.10 -3.35 -20.10
N LEU A 138 24.90 -3.80 -19.72
CA LEU A 138 24.16 -4.81 -20.47
C LEU A 138 23.56 -4.29 -21.79
N GLY A 139 23.37 -2.99 -21.91
CA GLY A 139 22.73 -2.35 -23.07
C GLY A 139 21.21 -2.55 -23.12
N ARG A 140 20.52 -1.52 -23.64
CA ARG A 140 19.05 -1.48 -23.67
C ARG A 140 18.41 -2.63 -24.47
N ASN A 141 19.03 -3.01 -25.61
CA ASN A 141 18.46 -4.05 -26.46
C ASN A 141 18.52 -5.44 -25.81
N ILE A 142 19.60 -5.73 -25.06
CA ILE A 142 19.73 -7.00 -24.32
C ILE A 142 18.73 -7.03 -23.15
N SER A 143 18.56 -5.91 -22.44
CA SER A 143 17.56 -5.80 -21.37
C SER A 143 16.14 -6.04 -21.88
N ILE A 144 15.80 -5.49 -23.05
CA ILE A 144 14.51 -5.73 -23.72
C ILE A 144 14.38 -7.22 -24.12
N ALA A 145 15.41 -7.81 -24.71
CA ALA A 145 15.38 -9.23 -25.12
C ALA A 145 15.15 -10.16 -23.91
N ILE A 146 15.83 -9.92 -22.78
CA ILE A 146 15.63 -10.66 -21.54
C ILE A 146 14.18 -10.50 -21.04
N ALA A 147 13.64 -9.29 -21.03
CA ALA A 147 12.27 -9.04 -20.59
C ALA A 147 11.23 -9.73 -21.46
N VAL A 148 11.46 -9.75 -22.79
CA VAL A 148 10.59 -10.44 -23.75
C VAL A 148 10.63 -11.96 -23.53
N VAL A 149 11.81 -12.54 -23.36
CA VAL A 149 11.99 -13.98 -23.12
C VAL A 149 11.31 -14.40 -21.80
N LEU A 150 11.53 -13.67 -20.71
CA LEU A 150 10.91 -13.95 -19.41
C LEU A 150 9.40 -13.73 -19.45
N GLY A 151 8.92 -12.70 -20.16
CA GLY A 151 7.49 -12.49 -20.38
C GLY A 151 6.84 -13.64 -21.17
N ALA A 152 7.49 -14.10 -22.24
CA ALA A 152 7.02 -15.22 -23.04
C ALA A 152 7.02 -16.52 -22.21
N LEU A 153 8.04 -16.76 -21.39
CA LEU A 153 8.09 -17.90 -20.47
C LEU A 153 6.96 -17.83 -19.43
N GLY A 154 6.71 -16.64 -18.86
CA GLY A 154 5.60 -16.44 -17.92
C GLY A 154 4.25 -16.74 -18.56
N LEU A 155 4.01 -16.28 -19.79
CA LEU A 155 2.80 -16.63 -20.56
C LEU A 155 2.71 -18.11 -20.86
N TYR A 156 3.82 -18.75 -21.24
CA TYR A 156 3.86 -20.19 -21.46
C TYR A 156 3.46 -20.96 -20.20
N VAL A 157 4.03 -20.62 -19.04
CA VAL A 157 3.66 -21.23 -17.74
C VAL A 157 2.18 -20.98 -17.42
N PHE A 158 1.68 -19.77 -17.66
CA PHE A 158 0.26 -19.47 -17.47
C PHE A 158 -0.63 -20.39 -18.30
N TYR A 159 -0.40 -20.48 -19.61
CA TYR A 159 -1.26 -21.28 -20.49
C TYR A 159 -1.13 -22.78 -20.27
N THR A 160 0.05 -23.30 -19.88
CA THR A 160 0.26 -24.74 -19.70
C THR A 160 -0.12 -25.29 -18.33
N SER A 161 -0.11 -24.43 -17.29
CA SER A 161 -0.22 -24.90 -15.91
C SER A 161 -1.21 -24.11 -15.04
N TRP A 162 -1.61 -22.90 -15.44
CA TRP A 162 -2.37 -21.99 -14.58
C TRP A 162 -3.72 -21.58 -15.16
N SER A 163 -3.91 -21.68 -16.46
CA SER A 163 -5.10 -21.11 -17.12
C SER A 163 -6.41 -21.75 -16.66
N ASP A 164 -6.40 -23.07 -16.43
CA ASP A 164 -7.61 -23.86 -16.13
C ASP A 164 -7.99 -23.89 -14.64
N ASP A 165 -7.21 -23.23 -13.79
CA ASP A 165 -7.39 -23.18 -12.34
C ASP A 165 -7.73 -21.77 -11.89
N ALA A 166 -8.95 -21.56 -11.38
CA ALA A 166 -9.42 -20.25 -10.92
C ALA A 166 -8.52 -19.65 -9.82
N LEU A 167 -7.93 -20.47 -8.93
CA LEU A 167 -6.98 -20.01 -7.92
C LEU A 167 -5.73 -19.40 -8.55
N LYS A 168 -5.19 -20.05 -9.58
CA LYS A 168 -4.01 -19.55 -10.28
C LYS A 168 -4.33 -18.33 -11.14
N GLN A 169 -5.55 -18.23 -11.67
CA GLN A 169 -6.03 -17.03 -12.35
C GLN A 169 -6.01 -15.81 -11.40
N ILE A 170 -6.46 -15.96 -10.16
CA ILE A 170 -6.40 -14.84 -9.21
C ILE A 170 -4.97 -14.48 -8.79
N TYR A 171 -4.01 -15.41 -8.79
CA TYR A 171 -2.60 -15.07 -8.58
C TYR A 171 -2.08 -14.12 -9.66
N VAL A 172 -2.45 -14.34 -10.92
CA VAL A 172 -2.11 -13.43 -12.03
C VAL A 172 -2.80 -12.08 -11.89
N ILE A 173 -4.07 -12.06 -11.45
CA ILE A 173 -4.78 -10.81 -11.17
C ILE A 173 -4.08 -10.03 -10.05
N HIS A 174 -3.57 -10.70 -9.02
CA HIS A 174 -2.84 -10.04 -7.93
C HIS A 174 -1.44 -9.55 -8.34
N LEU A 175 -0.78 -10.20 -9.30
CA LEU A 175 0.39 -9.63 -9.98
C LEU A 175 0.03 -8.33 -10.71
N MET A 176 -1.13 -8.27 -11.38
CA MET A 176 -1.63 -7.04 -11.99
C MET A 176 -1.97 -5.97 -10.93
N PHE A 177 -2.53 -6.33 -9.78
CA PHE A 177 -2.74 -5.39 -8.67
C PHE A 177 -1.43 -4.84 -8.08
N SER A 178 -0.33 -5.61 -8.13
CA SER A 178 0.99 -5.09 -7.78
C SER A 178 1.41 -3.95 -8.70
N LEU A 179 1.15 -4.09 -10.01
CA LEU A 179 1.38 -3.02 -11.00
C LEU A 179 0.46 -1.81 -10.74
N ALA A 180 -0.80 -2.04 -10.39
CA ALA A 180 -1.74 -0.98 -10.07
C ALA A 180 -1.29 -0.16 -8.84
N LEU A 181 -0.91 -0.84 -7.75
CA LEU A 181 -0.38 -0.20 -6.53
C LEU A 181 0.94 0.54 -6.79
N SER A 182 1.79 0.00 -7.65
CA SER A 182 3.04 0.65 -8.02
C SER A 182 2.79 1.91 -8.86
N ALA A 183 1.85 1.87 -9.79
CA ALA A 183 1.57 2.97 -10.71
C ALA A 183 0.68 4.07 -10.11
N ALA A 184 -0.38 3.71 -9.37
CA ALA A 184 -1.34 4.63 -8.77
C ALA A 184 -1.35 4.61 -7.23
N GLY A 185 -0.34 4.05 -6.59
CA GLY A 185 -0.19 4.01 -5.13
C GLY A 185 0.44 5.26 -4.56
N SER A 186 0.74 5.21 -3.25
CA SER A 186 1.17 6.36 -2.47
C SER A 186 2.44 7.02 -3.03
N MET A 187 3.41 6.26 -3.54
CA MET A 187 4.66 6.80 -4.05
C MET A 187 4.44 7.73 -5.25
N SER A 188 3.69 7.27 -6.26
CA SER A 188 3.37 8.04 -7.47
C SER A 188 2.52 9.27 -7.16
N VAL A 189 1.54 9.12 -6.25
CA VAL A 189 0.65 10.22 -5.84
C VAL A 189 1.40 11.28 -5.03
N ILE A 190 2.21 10.87 -4.06
CA ILE A 190 3.01 11.81 -3.26
C ILE A 190 3.98 12.57 -4.15
N TYR A 191 4.65 11.92 -5.10
CA TYR A 191 5.52 12.59 -6.05
C TYR A 191 4.76 13.63 -6.88
N LEU A 192 3.63 13.24 -7.48
CA LEU A 192 2.79 14.13 -8.28
C LEU A 192 2.36 15.35 -7.46
N VAL A 193 1.76 15.15 -6.29
CA VAL A 193 1.29 16.24 -5.43
C VAL A 193 2.44 17.11 -4.97
N SER A 194 3.55 16.50 -4.53
CA SER A 194 4.75 17.24 -4.09
C SER A 194 5.34 18.13 -5.17
N SER A 195 5.20 17.76 -6.44
CA SER A 195 5.71 18.56 -7.56
C SER A 195 4.93 19.86 -7.76
N TRP A 196 3.64 19.91 -7.37
CA TRP A 196 2.78 21.09 -7.49
C TRP A 196 2.88 22.06 -6.32
N PHE A 197 3.42 21.62 -5.16
CA PHE A 197 3.45 22.42 -3.94
C PHE A 197 4.87 22.51 -3.37
N VAL A 198 5.37 23.73 -3.23
CA VAL A 198 6.51 24.07 -2.38
C VAL A 198 5.98 24.56 -1.03
N LYS A 199 5.08 25.54 -1.06
CA LYS A 199 4.30 25.99 0.10
C LYS A 199 3.07 25.11 0.28
N HIS A 200 2.71 24.79 1.52
CA HIS A 200 1.58 23.90 1.87
C HIS A 200 1.72 22.44 1.41
N ARG A 201 2.93 21.99 1.07
CA ARG A 201 3.20 20.61 0.58
C ARG A 201 2.66 19.54 1.54
N GLY A 202 2.89 19.70 2.85
CA GLY A 202 2.41 18.74 3.85
C GLY A 202 0.89 18.61 3.88
N LEU A 203 0.16 19.75 3.80
CA LEU A 203 -1.30 19.74 3.75
C LEU A 203 -1.82 19.04 2.48
N ALA A 204 -1.24 19.35 1.32
CA ALA A 204 -1.64 18.76 0.05
C ALA A 204 -1.40 17.24 0.01
N ILE A 205 -0.26 16.77 0.51
CA ILE A 205 0.03 15.33 0.68
C ILE A 205 -0.96 14.72 1.69
N GLY A 206 -1.24 15.39 2.80
CA GLY A 206 -2.21 14.94 3.80
C GLY A 206 -3.59 14.71 3.19
N ILE A 207 -4.09 15.66 2.38
CA ILE A 207 -5.36 15.53 1.64
C ILE A 207 -5.34 14.29 0.73
N ALA A 208 -4.27 14.11 -0.05
CA ALA A 208 -4.16 12.95 -0.91
C ALA A 208 -4.17 11.62 -0.11
N LEU A 209 -3.44 11.56 1.01
CA LEU A 209 -3.35 10.35 1.84
C LEU A 209 -4.67 10.01 2.59
N VAL A 210 -5.57 10.98 2.80
CA VAL A 210 -6.93 10.69 3.32
C VAL A 210 -7.63 9.66 2.43
N GLY A 211 -7.36 9.67 1.12
CA GLY A 211 -7.92 8.70 0.17
C GLY A 211 -7.71 7.24 0.60
N THR A 212 -6.54 6.89 1.15
CA THR A 212 -6.26 5.52 1.62
C THR A 212 -7.24 5.07 2.70
N SER A 213 -7.48 5.92 3.69
CA SER A 213 -8.39 5.61 4.81
C SER A 213 -9.86 5.67 4.39
N MET A 214 -10.21 6.63 3.52
CA MET A 214 -11.56 6.76 2.99
C MET A 214 -11.95 5.54 2.14
N GLY A 215 -11.06 5.04 1.27
CA GLY A 215 -11.30 3.82 0.50
C GLY A 215 -11.49 2.60 1.41
N SER A 216 -10.66 2.51 2.44
CA SER A 216 -10.73 1.43 3.44
C SER A 216 -11.98 1.50 4.34
N ALA A 217 -12.60 2.66 4.49
CA ALA A 217 -13.85 2.81 5.24
C ALA A 217 -15.09 2.56 4.39
N VAL A 218 -15.10 3.11 3.16
CA VAL A 218 -16.28 3.12 2.30
C VAL A 218 -16.50 1.78 1.60
N LEU A 219 -15.45 1.20 0.99
CA LEU A 219 -15.62 -0.01 0.17
C LEU A 219 -16.05 -1.25 0.97
N PRO A 220 -15.50 -1.54 2.17
CA PRO A 220 -16.00 -2.63 2.99
C PRO A 220 -17.45 -2.44 3.44
N SER A 221 -17.92 -1.21 3.56
CA SER A 221 -19.30 -0.91 3.89
C SER A 221 -20.25 -1.00 2.68
N LEU A 222 -19.77 -0.64 1.48
CA LEU A 222 -20.55 -0.64 0.24
C LEU A 222 -20.70 -2.05 -0.37
N ASN A 223 -19.58 -2.78 -0.45
CA ASN A 223 -19.52 -4.06 -1.17
C ASN A 223 -20.52 -5.12 -0.67
N PRO A 224 -20.83 -5.27 0.64
CA PRO A 224 -21.84 -6.20 1.11
C PRO A 224 -23.21 -5.99 0.48
N TYR A 225 -23.63 -4.72 0.30
CA TYR A 225 -24.91 -4.40 -0.35
C TYR A 225 -24.92 -4.80 -1.82
N LEU A 226 -23.80 -4.58 -2.53
CA LEU A 226 -23.67 -5.01 -3.92
C LEU A 226 -23.69 -6.54 -4.04
N ILE A 227 -23.00 -7.25 -3.15
CA ILE A 227 -22.91 -8.71 -3.15
C ILE A 227 -24.29 -9.34 -2.89
N GLU A 228 -25.03 -8.83 -1.90
CA GLU A 228 -26.36 -9.37 -1.59
C GLU A 228 -27.41 -9.05 -2.66
N SER A 229 -27.31 -7.84 -3.29
CA SER A 229 -28.30 -7.41 -4.28
C SER A 229 -28.08 -8.03 -5.67
N TYR A 230 -26.82 -8.26 -6.05
CA TYR A 230 -26.46 -8.62 -7.43
C TYR A 230 -25.55 -9.86 -7.54
N GLY A 231 -25.10 -10.41 -6.41
CA GLY A 231 -24.08 -11.45 -6.36
C GLY A 231 -22.66 -10.87 -6.48
N TRP A 232 -21.68 -11.65 -6.02
CA TRP A 232 -20.29 -11.19 -5.97
C TRP A 232 -19.66 -10.91 -7.33
N ARG A 233 -20.04 -11.65 -8.39
CA ARG A 233 -19.55 -11.43 -9.75
C ARG A 233 -19.96 -10.06 -10.29
N GLN A 234 -21.23 -9.71 -10.16
CA GLN A 234 -21.74 -8.42 -10.60
C GLN A 234 -21.20 -7.28 -9.72
N ALA A 235 -21.02 -7.52 -8.42
CA ALA A 235 -20.40 -6.55 -7.53
C ALA A 235 -18.96 -6.23 -7.94
N PHE A 236 -18.15 -7.22 -8.36
CA PHE A 236 -16.82 -6.99 -8.94
C PHE A 236 -16.92 -6.18 -10.25
N LEU A 237 -17.85 -6.50 -11.13
CA LEU A 237 -18.04 -5.80 -12.40
C LEU A 237 -18.43 -4.33 -12.14
N TYR A 238 -19.34 -4.04 -11.23
CA TYR A 238 -19.72 -2.66 -10.90
C TYR A 238 -18.56 -1.90 -10.27
N ASN A 239 -17.80 -2.51 -9.37
CA ASN A 239 -16.60 -1.90 -8.82
C ASN A 239 -15.55 -1.60 -9.90
N SER A 240 -15.43 -2.41 -10.97
CA SER A 240 -14.49 -2.16 -12.07
C SER A 240 -14.75 -0.87 -12.82
N LEU A 241 -15.97 -0.32 -12.74
CA LEU A 241 -16.31 0.98 -13.35
C LEU A 241 -15.73 2.18 -12.59
N MET A 242 -15.46 2.06 -11.30
CA MET A 242 -14.90 3.17 -10.51
C MET A 242 -13.53 3.65 -11.05
N PRO A 243 -12.53 2.76 -11.30
CA PRO A 243 -11.28 3.20 -11.92
C PRO A 243 -11.44 3.72 -13.35
N VAL A 244 -12.46 3.27 -14.11
CA VAL A 244 -12.77 3.84 -15.45
C VAL A 244 -13.17 5.31 -15.33
N VAL A 245 -14.03 5.64 -14.36
CA VAL A 245 -14.42 7.04 -14.10
C VAL A 245 -13.20 7.87 -13.72
N LEU A 246 -12.34 7.38 -12.85
CA LEU A 246 -11.11 8.08 -12.48
C LEU A 246 -10.16 8.22 -13.68
N PHE A 247 -10.03 7.20 -14.52
CA PHE A 247 -9.23 7.26 -15.75
C PHE A 247 -9.68 8.43 -16.64
N VAL A 248 -11.00 8.57 -16.86
CA VAL A 248 -11.55 9.68 -17.64
C VAL A 248 -11.29 11.04 -17.00
N ILE A 249 -11.45 11.15 -15.66
CA ILE A 249 -11.12 12.38 -14.92
C ILE A 249 -9.64 12.74 -15.08
N VAL A 250 -8.73 11.78 -14.91
CA VAL A 250 -7.29 11.98 -15.08
C VAL A 250 -6.95 12.34 -16.52
N LEU A 251 -7.58 11.68 -17.49
CA LEU A 251 -7.39 11.95 -18.90
C LEU A 251 -7.81 13.38 -19.28
N LEU A 252 -8.90 13.89 -18.74
CA LEU A 252 -9.42 15.20 -19.10
C LEU A 252 -8.76 16.35 -18.32
N PHE A 253 -8.46 16.15 -17.04
CA PHE A 253 -8.10 17.23 -16.13
C PHE A 253 -6.65 17.22 -15.65
N LEU A 254 -5.96 16.08 -15.59
CA LEU A 254 -4.58 16.04 -15.09
C LEU A 254 -3.56 16.33 -16.21
N LYS A 255 -2.75 17.36 -16.02
CA LYS A 255 -1.72 17.80 -16.98
C LYS A 255 -0.29 17.27 -16.67
N GLY A 256 -0.16 16.45 -15.63
CA GLY A 256 1.16 15.96 -15.16
C GLY A 256 1.81 16.90 -14.15
N THR A 257 3.13 17.07 -14.21
CA THR A 257 3.87 17.99 -13.32
C THR A 257 3.70 19.45 -13.76
N PRO A 258 3.93 20.45 -12.87
CA PRO A 258 3.88 21.85 -13.23
C PRO A 258 4.77 22.19 -14.41
N ALA A 259 5.99 21.63 -14.45
CA ALA A 259 6.93 21.85 -15.53
C ALA A 259 6.40 21.40 -16.91
N GLN A 260 5.75 20.23 -16.94
CA GLN A 260 5.13 19.69 -18.14
C GLN A 260 3.88 20.46 -18.56
N ALA A 261 3.18 21.08 -17.59
CA ALA A 261 2.00 21.90 -17.81
C ALA A 261 2.32 23.38 -18.16
N GLY A 262 3.58 23.78 -18.09
CA GLY A 262 4.01 25.17 -18.33
C GLY A 262 3.72 26.12 -17.16
N TYR A 263 3.52 25.58 -15.94
CA TYR A 263 3.22 26.34 -14.74
C TYR A 263 4.38 26.33 -13.74
N ALA A 264 4.42 27.32 -12.82
CA ALA A 264 5.22 27.30 -11.62
C ALA A 264 4.53 26.52 -10.50
N ALA A 265 5.31 25.87 -9.62
CA ALA A 265 4.76 25.27 -8.40
C ALA A 265 4.32 26.34 -7.40
N VAL A 266 3.33 26.01 -6.56
CA VAL A 266 2.80 26.93 -5.54
C VAL A 266 3.90 27.28 -4.52
N GLY A 267 4.25 28.55 -4.40
CA GLY A 267 5.29 29.05 -3.47
C GLY A 267 6.73 28.87 -3.99
N GLN A 268 6.97 28.62 -5.26
CA GLN A 268 8.30 28.42 -5.82
C GLN A 268 9.19 29.69 -5.74
N SER A 269 8.59 30.88 -5.78
CA SER A 269 9.30 32.16 -5.66
C SER A 269 9.82 32.47 -4.24
N GLU A 270 9.30 31.81 -3.22
CA GLU A 270 9.63 32.03 -1.81
C GLU A 270 10.72 31.05 -1.30
N ALA A 271 11.10 30.02 -2.06
CA ALA A 271 11.92 28.88 -1.61
C ALA A 271 13.40 28.95 -2.06
N ALA A 272 13.98 30.13 -2.17
CA ALA A 272 15.43 30.29 -2.44
C ALA A 272 16.28 30.16 -1.16
N GLY A 273 16.33 28.97 -0.58
CA GLY A 273 17.20 28.64 0.54
C GLY A 273 17.67 27.20 0.45
N ASP A 274 18.96 27.00 0.16
CA ASP A 274 19.63 25.70 0.24
C ASP A 274 19.60 25.19 1.69
N LEU A 275 18.59 24.43 2.05
CA LEU A 275 18.58 23.60 3.26
C LEU A 275 19.64 22.52 3.04
N LYS A 276 20.86 22.73 3.56
CA LYS A 276 21.86 21.66 3.65
C LYS A 276 21.19 20.45 4.29
N GLN A 277 21.03 19.39 3.51
CA GLN A 277 20.42 18.15 3.98
C GLN A 277 21.42 17.47 4.94
N HIS A 278 21.26 17.71 6.24
CA HIS A 278 22.00 17.01 7.28
C HIS A 278 21.40 15.61 7.49
N GLY A 279 22.25 14.64 7.80
CA GLY A 279 21.80 13.29 8.12
C GLY A 279 22.79 12.21 7.67
N LEU A 280 22.45 10.95 7.95
CA LEU A 280 23.25 9.79 7.62
C LEU A 280 23.07 9.40 6.15
N THR A 281 24.14 8.82 5.58
CA THR A 281 24.05 8.05 4.34
C THR A 281 23.35 6.71 4.58
N PHE A 282 22.80 6.10 3.55
CA PHE A 282 22.20 4.76 3.64
C PHE A 282 23.18 3.72 4.20
N LYS A 283 24.45 3.77 3.75
CA LYS A 283 25.51 2.85 4.22
C LYS A 283 25.83 3.03 5.71
N GLU A 284 25.70 4.21 6.25
CA GLU A 284 25.84 4.50 7.67
C GLU A 284 24.61 4.05 8.44
N ALA A 285 23.39 4.37 7.94
CA ALA A 285 22.12 4.04 8.58
C ALA A 285 21.96 2.52 8.79
N ILE A 286 22.22 1.70 7.76
CA ILE A 286 22.07 0.22 7.87
C ILE A 286 23.01 -0.44 8.91
N ARG A 287 24.04 0.28 9.37
CA ARG A 287 24.96 -0.20 10.40
C ARG A 287 24.51 0.14 11.83
N THR A 288 23.47 0.96 11.96
CA THR A 288 22.93 1.38 13.26
C THR A 288 21.92 0.35 13.78
N ARG A 289 21.84 0.23 15.11
CA ARG A 289 20.80 -0.57 15.78
C ARG A 289 19.40 -0.01 15.52
N THR A 290 19.29 1.31 15.47
CA THR A 290 18.05 2.04 15.26
C THR A 290 17.41 1.72 13.91
N PHE A 291 18.21 1.54 12.84
CA PHE A 291 17.70 1.12 11.54
C PHE A 291 17.00 -0.23 11.61
N TRP A 292 17.66 -1.21 12.21
CA TRP A 292 17.09 -2.56 12.34
C TRP A 292 15.94 -2.59 13.34
N ALA A 293 15.99 -1.78 14.40
CA ALA A 293 14.90 -1.68 15.36
C ALA A 293 13.63 -1.11 14.72
N ILE A 294 13.73 -0.04 13.93
CA ILE A 294 12.59 0.52 13.19
C ILE A 294 12.08 -0.49 12.15
N GLY A 295 12.98 -1.09 11.37
CA GLY A 295 12.63 -2.03 10.32
C GLY A 295 11.96 -3.31 10.85
N ILE A 296 12.53 -3.95 11.89
CA ILE A 296 11.96 -5.18 12.49
C ILE A 296 10.66 -4.88 13.23
N SER A 297 10.62 -3.78 14.01
CA SER A 297 9.39 -3.36 14.68
C SER A 297 8.29 -3.07 13.65
N GLY A 298 8.64 -2.39 12.54
CA GLY A 298 7.73 -2.14 11.43
C GLY A 298 7.25 -3.43 10.78
N PHE A 299 8.17 -4.33 10.41
CA PHE A 299 7.84 -5.65 9.86
C PHE A 299 6.79 -6.38 10.71
N LEU A 300 7.02 -6.48 12.03
CA LEU A 300 6.12 -7.18 12.95
C LEU A 300 4.78 -6.48 13.13
N ALA A 301 4.77 -5.15 13.22
CA ALA A 301 3.54 -4.39 13.36
C ALA A 301 2.68 -4.43 12.09
N TYR A 302 3.31 -4.30 10.90
CA TYR A 302 2.61 -4.43 9.62
C TYR A 302 2.14 -5.86 9.36
N TYR A 303 2.94 -6.86 9.75
CA TYR A 303 2.52 -8.27 9.77
C TYR A 303 1.22 -8.43 10.57
N ALA A 304 1.18 -7.92 11.81
CA ALA A 304 0.04 -8.07 12.71
C ALA A 304 -1.21 -7.35 12.19
N ILE A 305 -1.09 -6.08 11.77
CA ILE A 305 -2.24 -5.28 11.38
C ILE A 305 -2.84 -5.74 10.05
N PHE A 306 -2.03 -6.07 9.06
CA PHE A 306 -2.56 -6.53 7.78
C PHE A 306 -3.14 -7.94 7.89
N SER A 307 -2.58 -8.82 8.73
CA SER A 307 -3.23 -10.08 9.08
C SER A 307 -4.62 -9.85 9.69
N PHE A 308 -4.73 -8.94 10.65
CA PHE A 308 -6.03 -8.54 11.20
C PHE A 308 -6.98 -8.04 10.10
N VAL A 309 -6.58 -7.06 9.32
CA VAL A 309 -7.43 -6.45 8.27
C VAL A 309 -7.90 -7.49 7.24
N GLN A 310 -7.02 -8.37 6.82
CA GLN A 310 -7.30 -9.35 5.77
C GLN A 310 -8.17 -10.51 6.24
N HIS A 311 -8.17 -10.84 7.52
CA HIS A 311 -8.93 -11.95 8.07
C HIS A 311 -10.12 -11.53 8.93
N PHE A 312 -10.28 -10.23 9.24
CA PHE A 312 -11.30 -9.75 10.16
C PHE A 312 -12.71 -10.07 9.69
N VAL A 313 -13.05 -9.78 8.42
CA VAL A 313 -14.36 -10.06 7.85
C VAL A 313 -14.61 -11.57 7.78
N LEU A 314 -13.62 -12.36 7.38
CA LEU A 314 -13.70 -13.82 7.41
C LEU A 314 -13.96 -14.36 8.81
N HIS A 315 -13.27 -13.80 9.82
CA HIS A 315 -13.48 -14.17 11.22
C HIS A 315 -14.91 -13.86 11.67
N LEU A 316 -15.45 -12.69 11.34
CA LEU A 316 -16.81 -12.31 11.70
C LEU A 316 -17.86 -13.16 10.98
N ASN A 317 -17.70 -13.34 9.68
CA ASN A 317 -18.68 -14.05 8.85
C ASN A 317 -18.65 -15.56 9.11
N LYS A 318 -17.49 -16.20 8.99
CA LYS A 318 -17.35 -17.66 9.12
C LYS A 318 -17.16 -18.13 10.55
N GLY A 319 -16.63 -17.28 11.44
CA GLY A 319 -16.41 -17.64 12.85
C GLY A 319 -17.65 -17.38 13.72
N PHE A 320 -18.32 -16.24 13.53
CA PHE A 320 -19.50 -15.86 14.32
C PHE A 320 -20.83 -15.92 13.55
N GLY A 321 -20.83 -16.33 12.28
CA GLY A 321 -22.03 -16.35 11.45
C GLY A 321 -22.61 -14.97 11.16
N MET A 322 -21.80 -13.91 11.27
CA MET A 322 -22.26 -12.53 11.07
C MET A 322 -22.49 -12.26 9.59
N PRO A 323 -23.64 -11.70 9.18
CA PRO A 323 -23.87 -11.30 7.80
C PRO A 323 -22.83 -10.29 7.31
N LEU A 324 -22.49 -10.33 6.01
CA LEU A 324 -21.51 -9.41 5.43
C LEU A 324 -21.88 -7.93 5.61
N LYS A 325 -23.21 -7.62 5.58
CA LYS A 325 -23.73 -6.26 5.83
C LYS A 325 -23.44 -5.74 7.24
N GLU A 326 -23.20 -6.62 8.20
CA GLU A 326 -22.80 -6.24 9.56
C GLU A 326 -21.27 -6.27 9.70
N ALA A 327 -20.60 -7.29 9.15
CA ALA A 327 -19.16 -7.48 9.26
C ALA A 327 -18.35 -6.43 8.47
N GLY A 328 -18.77 -6.07 7.27
CA GLY A 328 -18.11 -5.08 6.42
C GLY A 328 -18.01 -3.69 7.07
N PRO A 329 -19.12 -3.10 7.56
CA PRO A 329 -19.09 -1.83 8.28
C PRO A 329 -18.22 -1.81 9.54
N LEU A 330 -18.00 -2.95 10.22
CA LEU A 330 -17.06 -3.01 11.35
C LEU A 330 -15.62 -2.85 10.91
N LEU A 331 -15.23 -3.38 9.76
CA LEU A 331 -13.93 -3.08 9.14
C LEU A 331 -13.86 -1.60 8.69
N GLY A 332 -14.97 -1.07 8.19
CA GLY A 332 -15.11 0.37 7.90
C GLY A 332 -14.91 1.23 9.14
N LEU A 333 -15.52 0.87 10.27
CA LEU A 333 -15.37 1.55 11.56
C LEU A 333 -13.91 1.56 12.03
N PHE A 334 -13.23 0.42 11.99
CA PHE A 334 -11.79 0.34 12.25
C PHE A 334 -11.02 1.38 11.41
N SER A 335 -11.32 1.48 10.11
CA SER A 335 -10.63 2.38 9.18
C SER A 335 -10.91 3.86 9.48
N VAL A 336 -12.14 4.21 9.87
CA VAL A 336 -12.50 5.57 10.32
C VAL A 336 -11.76 5.93 11.61
N VAL A 337 -11.75 5.03 12.59
CA VAL A 337 -11.03 5.23 13.85
C VAL A 337 -9.53 5.40 13.58
N ALA A 338 -8.94 4.58 12.72
CA ALA A 338 -7.53 4.70 12.33
C ALA A 338 -7.23 6.03 11.60
N MET A 339 -8.17 6.55 10.80
CA MET A 339 -8.04 7.86 10.15
C MET A 339 -8.00 8.99 11.18
N VAL A 340 -8.91 8.98 12.15
CA VAL A 340 -8.94 9.98 13.22
C VAL A 340 -7.69 9.88 14.09
N ALA A 341 -7.30 8.66 14.47
CA ALA A 341 -6.11 8.40 15.27
C ALA A 341 -4.82 8.82 14.55
N LYS A 342 -4.74 8.73 13.22
CA LYS A 342 -3.62 9.22 12.41
C LYS A 342 -3.39 10.72 12.62
N LEU A 343 -4.46 11.50 12.61
CA LEU A 343 -4.40 12.95 12.84
C LEU A 343 -4.08 13.28 14.30
N ALA A 344 -4.77 12.62 15.24
CA ALA A 344 -4.60 12.83 16.66
C ALA A 344 -3.18 12.48 17.16
N ASN A 345 -2.65 11.33 16.76
CA ASN A 345 -1.30 10.90 17.17
C ASN A 345 -0.21 11.69 16.43
N GLY A 346 -0.45 12.14 15.18
CA GLY A 346 0.44 13.09 14.50
C GLY A 346 0.55 14.40 15.27
N TRP A 347 -0.59 14.98 15.68
CA TRP A 347 -0.64 16.19 16.51
C TRP A 347 0.01 15.94 17.89
N LEU A 348 -0.28 14.82 18.53
CA LEU A 348 0.30 14.49 19.85
C LEU A 348 1.83 14.38 19.79
N ALA A 349 2.38 13.88 18.68
CA ALA A 349 3.82 13.75 18.46
C ALA A 349 4.55 15.10 18.29
N ASP A 350 3.83 16.22 18.16
CA ASP A 350 4.40 17.56 18.16
C ASP A 350 4.61 18.09 19.60
N TYR A 351 3.86 17.55 20.58
CA TYR A 351 3.89 17.99 21.99
C TYR A 351 4.57 16.99 22.93
N ILE A 352 4.56 15.71 22.58
CA ILE A 352 5.14 14.62 23.36
C ILE A 352 6.25 13.96 22.52
N ASP A 353 7.25 13.43 23.20
CA ASP A 353 8.32 12.67 22.56
C ASP A 353 7.75 11.59 21.63
N ARG A 354 8.15 11.63 20.36
CA ARG A 354 7.60 10.78 19.27
C ARG A 354 7.79 9.30 19.53
N HIS A 355 8.90 8.92 20.19
CA HIS A 355 9.15 7.54 20.56
C HIS A 355 8.16 7.06 21.64
N LYS A 356 7.79 7.91 22.61
CA LYS A 356 6.79 7.57 23.63
C LYS A 356 5.41 7.41 23.03
N VAL A 357 5.02 8.29 22.10
CA VAL A 357 3.74 8.17 21.38
C VAL A 357 3.72 6.88 20.56
N PHE A 358 4.81 6.56 19.86
CA PHE A 358 4.97 5.31 19.10
C PHE A 358 4.81 4.06 19.99
N MET A 359 5.50 4.03 21.13
CA MET A 359 5.39 2.92 22.08
C MET A 359 3.96 2.79 22.65
N GLY A 360 3.30 3.92 22.94
CA GLY A 360 1.90 3.95 23.36
C GLY A 360 0.96 3.36 22.31
N CYS A 361 1.15 3.69 21.04
CA CYS A 361 0.38 3.12 19.93
C CYS A 361 0.55 1.60 19.81
N LEU A 362 1.77 1.07 19.99
CA LEU A 362 2.02 -0.38 20.01
C LEU A 362 1.29 -1.06 21.16
N VAL A 363 1.33 -0.47 22.37
CA VAL A 363 0.62 -1.00 23.56
C VAL A 363 -0.89 -1.02 23.33
N ILE A 364 -1.46 0.06 22.78
CA ILE A 364 -2.90 0.15 22.47
C ILE A 364 -3.28 -0.95 21.46
N MET A 365 -2.51 -1.08 20.37
CA MET A 365 -2.78 -2.10 19.34
C MET A 365 -2.65 -3.52 19.90
N LEU A 366 -1.66 -3.78 20.75
CA LEU A 366 -1.47 -5.06 21.44
C LEU A 366 -2.69 -5.40 22.33
N ALA A 367 -3.18 -4.44 23.12
CA ALA A 367 -4.37 -4.64 23.95
C ALA A 367 -5.60 -5.02 23.11
N GLY A 368 -5.79 -4.38 21.94
CA GLY A 368 -6.86 -4.73 21.01
C GLY A 368 -6.74 -6.16 20.45
N LEU A 369 -5.52 -6.61 20.09
CA LEU A 369 -5.31 -7.98 19.60
C LEU A 369 -5.49 -9.03 20.70
N ILE A 370 -5.11 -8.73 21.94
CA ILE A 370 -5.38 -9.61 23.09
C ILE A 370 -6.91 -9.75 23.28
N GLY A 371 -7.66 -8.65 23.19
CA GLY A 371 -9.12 -8.68 23.22
C GLY A 371 -9.71 -9.58 22.15
N LEU A 372 -9.22 -9.48 20.91
CA LEU A 372 -9.67 -10.29 19.79
C LEU A 372 -9.32 -11.78 19.96
N ALA A 373 -8.14 -12.09 20.53
CA ALA A 373 -7.69 -13.45 20.82
C ALA A 373 -8.56 -14.19 21.85
N THR A 374 -9.39 -13.47 22.63
CA THR A 374 -10.38 -14.10 23.54
C THR A 374 -11.48 -14.84 22.80
N MET A 375 -11.65 -14.61 21.49
CA MET A 375 -12.69 -15.21 20.63
C MET A 375 -14.12 -14.93 21.11
N LYS A 376 -14.34 -13.87 21.89
CA LYS A 376 -15.66 -13.48 22.38
C LYS A 376 -16.26 -12.39 21.51
N ARG A 377 -17.52 -12.58 21.07
CA ARG A 377 -18.24 -11.64 20.21
C ARG A 377 -18.34 -10.24 20.81
N GLU A 378 -18.45 -10.14 22.14
CA GLU A 378 -18.56 -8.88 22.89
C GLU A 378 -17.32 -7.99 22.71
N TRP A 379 -16.14 -8.59 22.54
CA TRP A 379 -14.87 -7.87 22.41
C TRP A 379 -14.55 -7.43 20.98
N VAL A 380 -15.28 -7.93 19.98
CA VAL A 380 -14.94 -7.69 18.57
C VAL A 380 -14.93 -6.20 18.22
N VAL A 381 -16.00 -5.47 18.56
CA VAL A 381 -16.13 -4.05 18.24
C VAL A 381 -15.09 -3.23 19.01
N ILE A 382 -14.96 -3.51 20.31
CA ILE A 382 -13.99 -2.84 21.18
C ILE A 382 -12.57 -3.07 20.66
N SER A 383 -12.22 -4.31 20.33
CA SER A 383 -10.93 -4.68 19.78
C SER A 383 -10.64 -3.97 18.46
N ALA A 384 -11.61 -3.92 17.54
CA ALA A 384 -11.45 -3.22 16.26
C ALA A 384 -11.19 -1.72 16.47
N VAL A 385 -11.91 -1.07 17.38
CA VAL A 385 -11.69 0.36 17.73
C VAL A 385 -10.31 0.55 18.35
N VAL A 386 -9.93 -0.27 19.33
CA VAL A 386 -8.64 -0.17 20.03
C VAL A 386 -7.47 -0.42 19.07
N ILE A 387 -7.58 -1.43 18.18
CA ILE A 387 -6.57 -1.69 17.15
C ILE A 387 -6.47 -0.48 16.21
N GLY A 388 -7.60 0.11 15.80
CA GLY A 388 -7.65 1.29 14.95
C GLY A 388 -6.97 2.51 15.56
N LEU A 389 -7.15 2.75 16.87
CA LEU A 389 -6.48 3.84 17.60
C LEU A 389 -4.95 3.66 17.58
N GLY A 390 -4.46 2.46 17.82
CA GLY A 390 -3.02 2.17 17.78
C GLY A 390 -2.45 2.27 16.36
N TRP A 391 -3.10 1.64 15.38
CA TRP A 391 -2.62 1.60 13.99
C TRP A 391 -2.54 2.99 13.34
N GLY A 392 -3.54 3.85 13.54
CA GLY A 392 -3.53 5.20 12.97
C GLY A 392 -2.27 5.98 13.35
N GLY A 393 -1.84 5.89 14.61
CA GLY A 393 -0.59 6.52 15.09
C GLY A 393 0.64 5.88 14.46
N LEU A 394 0.76 4.57 14.47
CA LEU A 394 1.92 3.85 13.97
C LEU A 394 2.23 4.17 12.51
N PHE A 395 1.21 4.22 11.64
CA PHE A 395 1.38 4.53 10.22
C PHE A 395 2.11 5.86 9.98
N THR A 396 1.81 6.87 10.81
CA THR A 396 2.44 8.20 10.72
C THR A 396 3.82 8.20 11.37
N LEU A 397 3.94 7.56 12.54
CA LEU A 397 5.12 7.66 13.38
C LEU A 397 6.33 6.89 12.83
N TYR A 398 6.15 5.77 12.11
CA TYR A 398 7.29 5.07 11.46
C TYR A 398 8.06 6.01 10.52
N ASN A 399 7.36 6.75 9.67
CA ASN A 399 8.00 7.73 8.78
C ASN A 399 8.65 8.89 9.55
N MET A 400 8.01 9.39 10.59
CA MET A 400 8.55 10.46 11.44
C MET A 400 9.80 10.01 12.20
N LEU A 401 9.81 8.79 12.74
CA LEU A 401 10.98 8.21 13.43
C LEU A 401 12.16 8.04 12.48
N ALA A 402 11.94 7.58 11.25
CA ALA A 402 13.00 7.45 10.26
C ALA A 402 13.65 8.82 9.96
N VAL A 403 12.84 9.85 9.70
CA VAL A 403 13.34 11.22 9.43
C VAL A 403 14.10 11.79 10.64
N ASN A 404 13.57 11.61 11.86
CA ASN A 404 14.19 12.14 13.07
C ASN A 404 15.54 11.49 13.40
N ASN A 405 15.62 10.17 13.21
CA ASN A 405 16.81 9.42 13.62
C ASN A 405 17.91 9.43 12.55
N PHE A 406 17.58 9.60 11.26
CA PHE A 406 18.56 9.51 10.18
C PHE A 406 18.77 10.83 9.43
N GLY A 407 17.93 11.85 9.65
CA GLY A 407 17.96 13.12 8.93
C GLY A 407 17.44 13.00 7.49
N LEU A 408 17.71 14.02 6.65
CA LEU A 408 17.11 14.13 5.31
C LEU A 408 18.06 13.75 4.17
N ARG A 409 19.35 13.51 4.42
CA ARG A 409 20.40 13.35 3.40
C ARG A 409 20.11 12.24 2.38
N GLU A 410 19.80 11.03 2.84
CA GLU A 410 19.43 9.87 2.00
C GLU A 410 18.15 9.20 2.50
N ILE A 411 17.23 9.96 3.06
CA ILE A 411 16.00 9.44 3.70
C ILE A 411 15.15 8.59 2.75
N GLY A 412 15.14 8.91 1.46
CA GLY A 412 14.39 8.12 0.47
C GLY A 412 14.89 6.68 0.36
N ARG A 413 16.22 6.47 0.38
CA ARG A 413 16.82 5.12 0.35
C ARG A 413 16.61 4.39 1.67
N ILE A 414 16.77 5.11 2.79
CA ILE A 414 16.59 4.55 4.14
C ILE A 414 15.14 4.11 4.32
N ASN A 415 14.19 5.00 4.04
CA ASN A 415 12.76 4.70 4.15
C ASN A 415 12.33 3.61 3.17
N GLY A 416 12.88 3.60 1.96
CA GLY A 416 12.63 2.55 0.97
C GLY A 416 13.00 1.16 1.47
N ALA A 417 14.16 1.02 2.14
CA ALA A 417 14.58 -0.25 2.73
C ALA A 417 13.72 -0.67 3.93
N ILE A 418 13.32 0.28 4.79
CA ILE A 418 12.38 0.03 5.90
C ILE A 418 11.02 -0.41 5.34
N SER A 419 10.47 0.31 4.36
CA SER A 419 9.19 -0.02 3.74
C SER A 419 9.19 -1.36 2.99
N LEU A 420 10.35 -1.80 2.49
CA LEU A 420 10.49 -3.15 1.94
C LEU A 420 10.27 -4.20 3.04
N MET A 421 10.89 -4.03 4.21
CA MET A 421 10.68 -4.93 5.36
C MET A 421 9.21 -4.94 5.80
N GLU A 422 8.58 -3.77 5.93
CA GLU A 422 7.17 -3.61 6.25
C GLU A 422 6.26 -4.35 5.26
N SER A 423 6.51 -4.20 3.97
CA SER A 423 5.70 -4.81 2.91
C SER A 423 5.82 -6.33 2.87
N VAL A 424 7.01 -6.88 3.15
CA VAL A 424 7.18 -8.33 3.33
C VAL A 424 6.38 -8.81 4.54
N GLY A 425 6.36 -8.03 5.63
CA GLY A 425 5.51 -8.29 6.79
C GLY A 425 4.02 -8.35 6.43
N VAL A 426 3.53 -7.39 5.63
CA VAL A 426 2.15 -7.36 5.12
C VAL A 426 1.77 -8.65 4.39
N GLY A 427 2.59 -9.05 3.43
CA GLY A 427 2.32 -10.23 2.60
C GLY A 427 2.35 -11.53 3.41
N LEU A 428 3.43 -11.74 4.16
CA LEU A 428 3.59 -12.95 4.98
C LEU A 428 2.52 -13.05 6.07
N GLY A 429 2.15 -11.94 6.68
CA GLY A 429 1.14 -11.92 7.75
C GLY A 429 -0.21 -12.45 7.30
N SER A 430 -0.71 -11.99 6.16
CA SER A 430 -1.97 -12.45 5.59
C SER A 430 -1.94 -13.95 5.30
N TRP A 431 -0.90 -14.42 4.64
CA TRP A 431 -0.77 -15.82 4.24
C TRP A 431 -0.63 -16.76 5.44
N VAL A 432 0.32 -16.51 6.34
CA VAL A 432 0.58 -17.37 7.49
C VAL A 432 -0.65 -17.45 8.41
N THR A 433 -1.38 -16.35 8.59
CA THR A 433 -2.64 -16.35 9.35
C THR A 433 -3.70 -17.24 8.69
N GLY A 434 -3.78 -17.26 7.36
CA GLY A 434 -4.65 -18.18 6.63
C GLY A 434 -4.25 -19.64 6.84
N VAL A 435 -2.96 -19.97 6.67
CA VAL A 435 -2.42 -21.32 6.89
C VAL A 435 -2.65 -21.79 8.33
N LEU A 436 -2.46 -20.94 9.32
CA LEU A 436 -2.74 -21.28 10.72
C LEU A 436 -4.22 -21.61 10.93
N PHE A 437 -5.11 -20.84 10.30
CA PHE A 437 -6.53 -21.19 10.36
C PHE A 437 -6.82 -22.54 9.70
N ASP A 438 -6.23 -22.82 8.54
CA ASP A 438 -6.44 -24.10 7.82
C ASP A 438 -5.96 -25.31 8.64
N ILE A 439 -4.88 -25.15 9.43
CA ILE A 439 -4.34 -26.20 10.31
C ILE A 439 -5.20 -26.40 11.57
N TYR A 440 -5.59 -25.30 12.24
CA TYR A 440 -6.18 -25.36 13.57
C TYR A 440 -7.73 -25.18 13.56
N GLY A 441 -8.34 -24.82 12.44
CA GLY A 441 -9.78 -24.56 12.31
C GLY A 441 -10.26 -23.33 13.08
N SER A 442 -9.35 -22.52 13.64
CA SER A 442 -9.68 -21.37 14.47
C SER A 442 -8.68 -20.23 14.30
N TYR A 443 -9.16 -18.98 14.40
CA TYR A 443 -8.30 -17.80 14.41
C TYR A 443 -7.60 -17.54 15.75
N GLN A 444 -7.95 -18.27 16.83
CA GLN A 444 -7.42 -17.98 18.15
C GLN A 444 -5.89 -18.02 18.21
N ILE A 445 -5.29 -19.10 17.70
CA ILE A 445 -3.83 -19.25 17.65
C ILE A 445 -3.20 -18.18 16.77
N ALA A 446 -3.83 -17.86 15.63
CA ALA A 446 -3.36 -16.79 14.77
C ALA A 446 -3.35 -15.44 15.51
N PHE A 447 -4.43 -15.06 16.18
CA PHE A 447 -4.50 -13.79 16.92
C PHE A 447 -3.54 -13.74 18.13
N ILE A 448 -3.32 -14.86 18.81
CA ILE A 448 -2.27 -14.95 19.85
C ILE A 448 -0.90 -14.70 19.22
N MET A 449 -0.59 -15.31 18.09
CA MET A 449 0.66 -15.08 17.36
C MET A 449 0.83 -13.61 16.97
N LEU A 450 -0.24 -12.95 16.46
CA LEU A 450 -0.20 -11.51 16.15
C LEU A 450 0.09 -10.67 17.39
N ALA A 451 -0.50 -11.02 18.55
CA ALA A 451 -0.21 -10.35 19.81
C ALA A 451 1.24 -10.57 20.24
N CYS A 452 1.79 -11.78 20.09
CA CYS A 452 3.21 -12.05 20.33
C CYS A 452 4.12 -11.25 19.38
N CYS A 453 3.78 -11.14 18.10
CA CYS A 453 4.51 -10.30 17.14
C CYS A 453 4.54 -8.84 17.58
N LEU A 454 3.41 -8.28 18.04
CA LEU A 454 3.36 -6.91 18.54
C LEU A 454 4.12 -6.74 19.87
N PHE A 455 4.08 -7.74 20.74
CA PHE A 455 4.89 -7.71 21.96
C PHE A 455 6.39 -7.68 21.64
N VAL A 456 6.84 -8.50 20.68
CA VAL A 456 8.23 -8.46 20.20
C VAL A 456 8.53 -7.11 19.53
N SER A 457 7.60 -6.58 18.71
CA SER A 457 7.73 -5.25 18.12
C SER A 457 7.91 -4.16 19.19
N LEU A 458 7.16 -4.23 20.29
CA LEU A 458 7.27 -3.33 21.44
C LEU A 458 8.65 -3.43 22.09
N VAL A 459 9.15 -4.64 22.35
CA VAL A 459 10.48 -4.87 22.93
C VAL A 459 11.58 -4.35 22.00
N VAL A 460 11.50 -4.64 20.71
CA VAL A 460 12.45 -4.13 19.69
C VAL A 460 12.37 -2.61 19.59
N GLY A 461 11.17 -2.05 19.66
CA GLY A 461 10.92 -0.60 19.63
C GLY A 461 11.67 0.16 20.74
N THR A 462 11.91 -0.45 21.90
CA THR A 462 12.71 0.17 22.99
C THR A 462 14.17 0.44 22.60
N GLN A 463 14.67 -0.20 21.54
CA GLN A 463 16.05 -0.03 21.06
C GLN A 463 16.20 1.15 20.09
N ILE A 464 15.13 1.84 19.74
CA ILE A 464 15.16 3.02 18.87
C ILE A 464 15.74 4.18 19.67
N LYS A 465 16.91 4.69 19.24
CA LYS A 465 17.60 5.83 19.85
C LYS A 465 17.95 6.85 18.77
N SER A 466 18.10 8.13 19.14
CA SER A 466 18.51 9.18 18.20
C SER A 466 19.98 8.99 17.80
N GLU A 467 20.22 8.71 16.54
CA GLU A 467 21.57 8.51 15.98
C GLU A 467 22.23 9.83 15.56
N VAL A 468 21.42 10.86 15.30
CA VAL A 468 21.91 12.18 14.84
C VAL A 468 22.49 12.95 16.02
N ASP A 469 21.83 12.93 17.19
CA ASP A 469 22.29 13.63 18.38
C ASP A 469 23.57 13.03 18.98
N GLU A 470 23.69 11.71 19.00
CA GLU A 470 24.88 11.01 19.52
C GLU A 470 26.14 11.34 18.70
N ARG A 471 26.00 11.54 17.38
CA ARG A 471 27.16 11.89 16.51
C ARG A 471 27.49 13.37 16.48
N SER A 472 26.51 14.23 16.70
CA SER A 472 26.77 15.69 16.86
C SER A 472 27.54 15.99 18.14
N LEU A 473 27.37 15.16 19.19
CA LEU A 473 28.12 15.24 20.46
C LEU A 473 29.49 14.57 20.41
N ALA A 474 29.72 13.64 19.46
CA ALA A 474 30.97 12.90 19.29
C ALA A 474 31.90 13.50 18.22
N ALA A 475 31.51 14.57 17.51
CA ALA A 475 32.39 15.30 16.61
C ALA A 475 33.39 16.14 17.43
N PRO A 476 34.72 15.93 17.35
CA PRO A 476 35.68 16.79 18.02
C PRO A 476 35.56 18.22 17.50
N SER A 477 35.46 19.15 18.44
CA SER A 477 35.50 20.62 18.25
C SER A 477 36.77 21.12 17.58
#